data_7cc4228922433474bc98807268d97421
#
_entry.id   7cc4228922433474bc98807268d97421
#
_cell.length_a   1.000
_cell.length_b   1.000
_cell.length_c   1.000
_cell.angle_alpha   90.00
_cell.angle_beta   90.00
_cell.angle_gamma   90.00
#
_symmetry.space_group_name_H-M   'P 1'
#
loop_
_entity.id
_entity.type
_entity.pdbx_description
1 polymer ?
#
loop_
_entity_poly.entity_id
_entity_poly.type
_entity_poly.pdbx_seq_one_letter_code
_entity_poly.pdbx_strand_id
1 'polypeptide(L)'
;MAYGSALYAAESEPEVFGAAEIAQKMKSAKVNDDIITGRRLFENQAQYDEFIARHGKHDLPFEDIRTYEGEAYLGIDAGSTTTKLVLITPDGKLLYQHYVSNKGQPLNVITAQLKEIYSLIGDRIAIRASAVTGYGEDLIKAGVGVDYGLVETVAHYKAASYFCPDVDFIIDIGGQDIKCFKIKNHAIDSIMLNEACSSGCGSFIQTFAQAMGYDIAEFARLGLFAERPVDLGSRCTVFMNSSVKQAQKDGASVEDISAGLSSSIIKNAIYKVIRANSADELGKNIVVQGGTFLNDAVLRAFEQEIGRDVVRPAIAGLMGAFGAALYAKETAAAENKLGTNLITPEKLADFSFKSRQLNCGGC
;
A
#
# COMPACT_ATOMS: atom_id res chain seq x y z
N MET A 1 18.29 -16.02 -30.88
CA MET A 1 19.38 -15.68 -29.93
C MET A 1 20.60 -16.56 -30.10
N ALA A 2 20.55 -17.87 -29.92
CA ALA A 2 21.72 -18.76 -30.01
C ALA A 2 22.50 -18.65 -31.35
N TYR A 3 21.83 -18.55 -32.50
CA TYR A 3 22.45 -18.38 -33.82
C TYR A 3 23.16 -17.01 -33.93
N GLY A 4 22.56 -15.93 -33.44
CA GLY A 4 23.20 -14.62 -33.42
C GLY A 4 24.43 -14.53 -32.49
N SER A 5 24.38 -15.23 -31.35
CA SER A 5 25.53 -15.34 -30.46
C SER A 5 26.68 -16.15 -31.11
N ALA A 6 26.34 -17.20 -31.87
CA ALA A 6 27.33 -17.99 -32.60
C ALA A 6 27.99 -17.19 -33.74
N LEU A 7 27.21 -16.38 -34.48
CA LEU A 7 27.75 -15.46 -35.49
C LEU A 7 28.66 -14.40 -34.87
N TYR A 8 28.24 -13.79 -33.78
CA TYR A 8 29.05 -12.81 -33.05
C TYR A 8 30.38 -13.41 -32.55
N ALA A 9 30.31 -14.63 -32.00
CA ALA A 9 31.53 -15.34 -31.57
C ALA A 9 32.46 -15.72 -32.74
N ALA A 10 31.93 -15.96 -33.95
CA ALA A 10 32.72 -16.23 -35.13
C ALA A 10 33.39 -14.98 -35.72
N GLU A 11 32.79 -13.80 -35.53
CA GLU A 11 33.31 -12.52 -36.02
C GLU A 11 34.25 -11.81 -34.98
N SER A 12 34.09 -12.14 -33.72
CA SER A 12 34.94 -11.63 -32.62
C SER A 12 36.07 -12.66 -32.40
N GLU A 13 37.29 -12.30 -32.19
CA GLU A 13 38.35 -13.24 -31.83
C GLU A 13 38.11 -13.74 -30.36
N PRO A 14 37.27 -14.76 -30.15
CA PRO A 14 36.90 -15.20 -28.80
C PRO A 14 38.05 -16.00 -28.18
N GLU A 15 38.23 -15.87 -26.89
CA GLU A 15 39.03 -16.83 -26.12
C GLU A 15 38.42 -18.24 -26.29
N VAL A 16 39.19 -19.15 -26.78
CA VAL A 16 38.75 -20.55 -26.96
C VAL A 16 39.25 -21.37 -25.78
N PHE A 17 38.31 -21.90 -25.01
CA PHE A 17 38.62 -22.76 -23.87
C PHE A 17 38.42 -24.22 -24.23
N GLY A 18 39.35 -25.09 -23.90
CA GLY A 18 39.19 -26.54 -23.99
C GLY A 18 38.12 -27.04 -22.98
N ALA A 19 37.41 -28.13 -23.31
CA ALA A 19 36.38 -28.70 -22.42
C ALA A 19 36.93 -29.02 -21.01
N ALA A 20 38.18 -29.48 -20.92
CA ALA A 20 38.83 -29.75 -19.63
C ALA A 20 39.08 -28.50 -18.84
N GLU A 21 39.46 -27.38 -19.49
CA GLU A 21 39.70 -26.09 -18.90
C GLU A 21 38.38 -25.46 -18.39
N ILE A 22 37.31 -25.55 -19.19
CA ILE A 22 35.98 -25.12 -18.77
C ILE A 22 35.54 -25.90 -17.54
N ALA A 23 35.71 -27.23 -17.52
CA ALA A 23 35.38 -28.10 -16.39
C ALA A 23 36.18 -27.73 -15.14
N GLN A 24 37.45 -27.34 -15.29
CA GLN A 24 38.30 -26.91 -14.18
C GLN A 24 37.89 -25.53 -13.67
N LYS A 25 37.61 -24.58 -14.57
CA LYS A 25 37.06 -23.25 -14.21
C LYS A 25 35.73 -23.37 -13.49
N MET A 26 34.81 -24.24 -13.93
CA MET A 26 33.55 -24.53 -13.26
C MET A 26 33.73 -25.12 -11.85
N LYS A 27 34.70 -26.02 -11.67
CA LYS A 27 35.03 -26.61 -10.34
C LYS A 27 35.70 -25.61 -9.41
N SER A 28 36.46 -24.68 -9.93
CA SER A 28 37.16 -23.64 -9.17
C SER A 28 36.33 -22.35 -9.04
N ALA A 29 35.24 -22.21 -9.77
CA ALA A 29 34.32 -21.10 -9.61
C ALA A 29 33.73 -21.16 -8.21
N LYS A 30 34.27 -20.33 -7.31
CA LYS A 30 33.60 -20.03 -6.04
C LYS A 30 32.32 -19.31 -6.44
N VAL A 31 31.18 -19.88 -6.10
CA VAL A 31 29.93 -19.12 -6.07
C VAL A 31 30.20 -17.96 -5.12
N ASN A 32 30.28 -16.78 -5.66
CA ASN A 32 30.48 -15.58 -4.84
C ASN A 32 29.15 -15.41 -4.06
N ASP A 33 29.13 -15.88 -2.83
CA ASP A 33 27.98 -15.77 -1.95
C ASP A 33 27.48 -14.30 -1.83
N ASP A 34 28.38 -13.34 -2.05
CA ASP A 34 28.08 -11.91 -1.99
C ASP A 34 27.23 -11.38 -3.19
N ILE A 35 27.17 -12.12 -4.29
CA ILE A 35 26.41 -11.70 -5.50
C ILE A 35 24.92 -12.06 -5.39
N ILE A 36 24.55 -13.03 -4.53
CA ILE A 36 23.22 -13.62 -4.44
C ILE A 36 22.45 -13.10 -3.21
N THR A 37 23.12 -12.55 -2.22
CA THR A 37 22.51 -12.10 -0.98
C THR A 37 22.19 -10.62 -0.97
N GLY A 38 20.93 -10.30 -0.69
CA GLY A 38 20.48 -8.94 -0.39
C GLY A 38 20.91 -8.50 1.02
N ARG A 39 20.58 -7.27 1.36
CA ARG A 39 20.81 -6.72 2.69
C ARG A 39 19.81 -7.30 3.70
N ARG A 40 20.25 -7.69 4.89
CA ARG A 40 19.36 -8.04 6.01
C ARG A 40 18.46 -6.86 6.37
N LEU A 41 17.20 -7.14 6.68
CA LEU A 41 16.27 -6.10 7.09
C LEU A 41 16.57 -5.64 8.52
N PHE A 42 16.73 -6.59 9.44
CA PHE A 42 17.14 -6.34 10.82
C PHE A 42 18.24 -7.32 11.24
N GLU A 43 19.22 -6.84 11.98
CA GLU A 43 20.30 -7.67 12.49
C GLU A 43 19.88 -8.43 13.77
N ASN A 44 18.95 -7.84 14.55
CA ASN A 44 18.49 -8.38 15.82
C ASN A 44 17.16 -7.76 16.26
N GLN A 45 16.58 -8.33 17.32
CA GLN A 45 15.32 -7.87 17.89
C GLN A 45 15.38 -6.41 18.38
N ALA A 46 16.49 -5.97 18.95
CA ALA A 46 16.62 -4.59 19.47
C ALA A 46 16.46 -3.54 18.36
N GLN A 47 17.05 -3.80 17.17
CA GLN A 47 16.84 -2.93 16.00
C GLN A 47 15.37 -2.89 15.57
N TYR A 48 14.69 -4.02 15.60
CA TYR A 48 13.28 -4.09 15.25
C TYR A 48 12.42 -3.35 16.28
N ASP A 49 12.69 -3.50 17.57
CA ASP A 49 11.97 -2.80 18.64
C ASP A 49 12.14 -1.29 18.55
N GLU A 50 13.34 -0.79 18.21
CA GLU A 50 13.60 0.63 17.96
C GLU A 50 12.80 1.14 16.75
N PHE A 51 12.79 0.35 15.67
CA PHE A 51 12.01 0.64 14.45
C PHE A 51 10.51 0.75 14.77
N ILE A 52 9.93 -0.21 15.50
CA ILE A 52 8.53 -0.19 15.90
C ILE A 52 8.23 1.00 16.81
N ALA A 53 9.09 1.27 17.81
CA ALA A 53 8.92 2.42 18.72
C ALA A 53 8.96 3.77 17.98
N ARG A 54 9.75 3.87 16.92
CA ARG A 54 9.82 5.07 16.08
C ARG A 54 8.53 5.28 15.29
N HIS A 55 8.02 4.24 14.64
CA HIS A 55 6.79 4.31 13.86
C HIS A 55 5.55 4.46 14.73
N GLY A 56 5.54 3.92 15.96
CA GLY A 56 4.44 4.10 16.92
C GLY A 56 4.19 5.54 17.36
N LYS A 57 5.13 6.46 17.09
CA LYS A 57 4.93 7.91 17.35
C LYS A 57 3.88 8.54 16.42
N HIS A 58 3.52 7.87 15.36
CA HIS A 58 2.53 8.32 14.37
C HIS A 58 1.20 7.54 14.50
N ASP A 59 0.91 7.04 15.69
CA ASP A 59 -0.37 6.44 16.00
C ASP A 59 -1.47 7.49 16.08
N LEU A 60 -2.67 7.12 15.64
CA LEU A 60 -3.85 7.95 15.76
C LEU A 60 -4.58 7.57 17.06
N PRO A 61 -4.89 8.53 17.95
CA PRO A 61 -5.64 8.23 19.16
C PRO A 61 -7.01 7.61 18.81
N PHE A 62 -7.37 6.58 19.55
CA PHE A 62 -8.65 5.91 19.44
C PHE A 62 -9.52 6.31 20.65
N GLU A 63 -10.81 6.59 20.39
CA GLU A 63 -11.82 6.84 21.42
C GLU A 63 -12.95 5.83 21.28
N ASP A 64 -13.43 5.28 22.39
CA ASP A 64 -14.44 4.22 22.36
C ASP A 64 -15.81 4.77 21.87
N ILE A 65 -16.23 4.37 20.69
CA ILE A 65 -17.52 4.74 20.08
C ILE A 65 -18.73 4.42 20.96
N ARG A 66 -18.59 3.49 21.92
CA ARG A 66 -19.69 3.11 22.84
C ARG A 66 -19.90 4.09 23.96
N THR A 67 -18.89 4.87 24.28
CA THR A 67 -18.91 5.84 25.39
C THR A 67 -18.83 7.29 24.93
N TYR A 68 -18.37 7.51 23.69
CA TYR A 68 -18.28 8.85 23.12
C TYR A 68 -19.69 9.45 22.89
N GLU A 69 -19.82 10.75 23.19
CA GLU A 69 -21.01 11.56 22.92
C GLU A 69 -20.58 12.82 22.17
N GLY A 70 -21.28 13.17 21.09
CA GLY A 70 -20.99 14.39 20.34
C GLY A 70 -21.06 14.22 18.83
N GLU A 71 -20.29 15.03 18.12
CA GLU A 71 -20.26 15.06 16.66
C GLU A 71 -19.19 14.14 16.10
N ALA A 72 -19.44 13.60 14.91
CA ALA A 72 -18.47 12.79 14.18
C ALA A 72 -18.52 13.07 12.69
N TYR A 73 -17.46 12.68 11.98
CA TYR A 73 -17.30 12.85 10.53
C TYR A 73 -16.93 11.51 9.91
N LEU A 74 -17.67 11.15 8.86
CA LEU A 74 -17.50 9.86 8.17
C LEU A 74 -16.66 10.06 6.90
N GLY A 75 -15.63 9.25 6.75
CA GLY A 75 -14.86 9.14 5.52
C GLY A 75 -14.95 7.74 4.93
N ILE A 76 -15.10 7.68 3.63
CA ILE A 76 -15.23 6.44 2.85
C ILE A 76 -14.19 6.45 1.73
N ASP A 77 -13.47 5.36 1.57
CA ASP A 77 -12.63 5.10 0.41
C ASP A 77 -13.15 3.83 -0.28
N ALA A 78 -13.83 4.03 -1.41
CA ALA A 78 -14.44 2.97 -2.21
C ALA A 78 -13.54 2.62 -3.41
N GLY A 79 -12.45 1.89 -3.13
CA GLY A 79 -11.53 1.43 -4.16
C GLY A 79 -12.10 0.30 -5.02
N SER A 80 -11.38 -0.08 -6.07
CA SER A 80 -11.76 -1.14 -7.02
C SER A 80 -11.88 -2.52 -6.36
N THR A 81 -11.03 -2.82 -5.39
CA THR A 81 -10.95 -4.14 -4.72
C THR A 81 -11.28 -4.11 -3.25
N THR A 82 -11.08 -2.97 -2.60
CA THR A 82 -11.28 -2.81 -1.15
C THR A 82 -12.14 -1.60 -0.86
N THR A 83 -12.89 -1.68 0.24
CA THR A 83 -13.65 -0.55 0.78
C THR A 83 -13.20 -0.31 2.21
N LYS A 84 -13.00 0.96 2.53
CA LYS A 84 -12.54 1.40 3.84
C LYS A 84 -13.47 2.49 4.34
N LEU A 85 -13.78 2.44 5.63
CA LEU A 85 -14.56 3.47 6.31
C LEU A 85 -13.83 3.87 7.58
N VAL A 86 -13.86 5.15 7.89
CA VAL A 86 -13.46 5.68 9.20
C VAL A 86 -14.48 6.68 9.70
N LEU A 87 -14.72 6.68 11.01
CA LEU A 87 -15.46 7.70 11.72
C LEU A 87 -14.51 8.40 12.67
N ILE A 88 -14.45 9.72 12.62
CA ILE A 88 -13.56 10.52 13.46
C ILE A 88 -14.32 11.55 14.27
N THR A 89 -13.76 11.91 15.43
CA THR A 89 -14.21 13.03 16.26
C THR A 89 -13.82 14.38 15.65
N PRO A 90 -14.36 15.52 16.14
CA PRO A 90 -13.94 16.84 15.69
C PRO A 90 -12.45 17.15 15.89
N ASP A 91 -11.80 16.57 16.90
CA ASP A 91 -10.37 16.69 17.15
C ASP A 91 -9.51 15.65 16.40
N GLY A 92 -10.15 14.81 15.56
CA GLY A 92 -9.46 13.90 14.65
C GLY A 92 -9.13 12.52 15.23
N LYS A 93 -9.63 12.18 16.42
CA LYS A 93 -9.47 10.84 16.99
C LYS A 93 -10.35 9.85 16.25
N LEU A 94 -9.90 8.61 16.21
CA LEU A 94 -10.61 7.51 15.54
C LEU A 94 -11.69 6.93 16.47
N LEU A 95 -12.94 6.90 15.99
CA LEU A 95 -14.06 6.25 16.68
C LEU A 95 -14.36 4.86 16.07
N TYR A 96 -14.21 4.74 14.77
CA TYR A 96 -14.51 3.51 14.03
C TYR A 96 -13.60 3.39 12.82
N GLN A 97 -13.23 2.16 12.51
CA GLN A 97 -12.47 1.85 11.29
C GLN A 97 -12.91 0.49 10.71
N HIS A 98 -12.95 0.43 9.41
CA HIS A 98 -13.22 -0.82 8.70
C HIS A 98 -12.41 -0.88 7.40
N TYR A 99 -11.81 -2.05 7.14
CA TYR A 99 -11.03 -2.31 5.94
C TYR A 99 -11.30 -3.73 5.44
N VAL A 100 -11.93 -3.86 4.29
CA VAL A 100 -12.31 -5.17 3.76
C VAL A 100 -12.27 -5.21 2.23
N SER A 101 -12.07 -6.41 1.67
CA SER A 101 -12.29 -6.66 0.24
C SER A 101 -13.76 -6.51 -0.12
N ASN A 102 -14.07 -5.67 -1.12
CA ASN A 102 -15.46 -5.43 -1.55
C ASN A 102 -15.95 -6.43 -2.61
N LYS A 103 -15.09 -7.28 -3.14
CA LYS A 103 -15.41 -8.27 -4.18
C LYS A 103 -16.20 -7.67 -5.36
N GLY A 104 -15.90 -6.42 -5.73
CA GLY A 104 -16.62 -5.67 -6.77
C GLY A 104 -18.00 -5.13 -6.37
N GLN A 105 -18.36 -5.16 -5.07
CA GLN A 105 -19.65 -4.72 -4.55
C GLN A 105 -19.50 -3.73 -3.39
N PRO A 106 -18.90 -2.55 -3.62
CA PRO A 106 -18.61 -1.60 -2.55
C PRO A 106 -19.86 -1.10 -1.83
N LEU A 107 -20.98 -0.92 -2.54
CA LEU A 107 -22.22 -0.44 -1.94
C LEU A 107 -22.79 -1.43 -0.92
N ASN A 108 -22.67 -2.74 -1.16
CA ASN A 108 -23.07 -3.76 -0.19
C ASN A 108 -22.26 -3.68 1.10
N VAL A 109 -20.94 -3.49 0.98
CA VAL A 109 -20.07 -3.32 2.13
C VAL A 109 -20.44 -2.07 2.91
N ILE A 110 -20.60 -0.93 2.21
CA ILE A 110 -20.90 0.35 2.87
C ILE A 110 -22.24 0.31 3.57
N THR A 111 -23.29 -0.23 2.96
CA THR A 111 -24.60 -0.33 3.61
C THR A 111 -24.58 -1.24 4.83
N ALA A 112 -23.83 -2.35 4.80
CA ALA A 112 -23.65 -3.21 5.96
C ALA A 112 -22.90 -2.47 7.09
N GLN A 113 -21.83 -1.74 6.76
CA GLN A 113 -21.06 -1.00 7.74
C GLN A 113 -21.82 0.20 8.31
N LEU A 114 -22.61 0.90 7.51
CA LEU A 114 -23.48 1.97 8.01
C LEU A 114 -24.52 1.44 9.01
N LYS A 115 -25.09 0.26 8.77
CA LYS A 115 -26.01 -0.39 9.74
C LYS A 115 -25.28 -0.68 11.06
N GLU A 116 -24.06 -1.18 10.99
CA GLU A 116 -23.23 -1.43 12.17
C GLU A 116 -22.91 -0.12 12.92
N ILE A 117 -22.42 0.91 12.21
CA ILE A 117 -22.12 2.22 12.79
C ILE A 117 -23.36 2.79 13.49
N TYR A 118 -24.53 2.81 12.82
CA TYR A 118 -25.75 3.34 13.42
C TYR A 118 -26.19 2.56 14.67
N SER A 119 -25.99 1.23 14.68
CA SER A 119 -26.30 0.42 15.87
C SER A 119 -25.36 0.74 17.06
N LEU A 120 -24.11 1.14 16.78
CA LEU A 120 -23.13 1.48 17.79
C LEU A 120 -23.30 2.89 18.33
N ILE A 121 -23.64 3.85 17.47
CA ILE A 121 -23.73 5.28 17.86
C ILE A 121 -25.05 5.65 18.54
N GLY A 122 -26.16 5.04 18.12
CA GLY A 122 -27.52 5.41 18.59
C GLY A 122 -27.77 6.91 18.46
N ASP A 123 -28.38 7.51 19.49
CA ASP A 123 -28.64 8.95 19.55
C ASP A 123 -27.48 9.75 20.17
N ARG A 124 -26.39 9.07 20.60
CA ARG A 124 -25.26 9.71 21.30
C ARG A 124 -24.33 10.46 20.37
N ILE A 125 -24.17 9.98 19.15
CA ILE A 125 -23.21 10.53 18.18
C ILE A 125 -23.96 11.02 16.95
N ALA A 126 -23.81 12.29 16.63
CA ALA A 126 -24.36 12.88 15.40
C ALA A 126 -23.29 12.91 14.30
N ILE A 127 -23.53 12.20 13.19
CA ILE A 127 -22.70 12.33 12.00
C ILE A 127 -23.03 13.67 11.34
N ARG A 128 -22.10 14.62 11.41
CA ARG A 128 -22.26 15.99 10.89
C ARG A 128 -22.08 16.11 9.40
N ALA A 129 -21.11 15.38 8.88
CA ALA A 129 -20.87 15.33 7.45
C ALA A 129 -20.15 14.01 7.08
N SER A 130 -20.21 13.70 5.80
CA SER A 130 -19.61 12.52 5.20
C SER A 130 -18.93 12.86 3.88
N ALA A 131 -17.84 12.18 3.58
CA ALA A 131 -17.19 12.29 2.28
C ALA A 131 -16.77 10.91 1.76
N VAL A 132 -16.71 10.79 0.44
CA VAL A 132 -16.28 9.57 -0.25
C VAL A 132 -15.23 9.89 -1.30
N THR A 133 -14.28 8.96 -1.45
CA THR A 133 -13.26 8.99 -2.48
C THR A 133 -13.11 7.61 -3.14
N GLY A 134 -12.35 7.53 -4.21
CA GLY A 134 -12.04 6.32 -4.94
C GLY A 134 -12.98 6.06 -6.12
N TYR A 135 -12.76 4.95 -6.84
CA TYR A 135 -13.51 4.62 -8.07
C TYR A 135 -15.02 4.49 -7.89
N GLY A 136 -15.48 4.19 -6.68
CA GLY A 136 -16.90 4.07 -6.35
C GLY A 136 -17.59 5.38 -5.93
N GLU A 137 -16.90 6.52 -5.99
CA GLU A 137 -17.38 7.81 -5.48
C GLU A 137 -18.81 8.15 -5.89
N ASP A 138 -19.05 8.25 -7.19
CA ASP A 138 -20.37 8.63 -7.73
C ASP A 138 -21.48 7.66 -7.31
N LEU A 139 -21.19 6.36 -7.38
CA LEU A 139 -22.13 5.32 -7.01
C LEU A 139 -22.52 5.43 -5.53
N ILE A 140 -21.55 5.61 -4.66
CA ILE A 140 -21.78 5.68 -3.21
C ILE A 140 -22.47 6.98 -2.83
N LYS A 141 -22.05 8.09 -3.41
CA LYS A 141 -22.68 9.40 -3.20
C LYS A 141 -24.17 9.34 -3.58
N ALA A 142 -24.49 8.80 -4.76
CA ALA A 142 -25.86 8.66 -5.21
C ALA A 142 -26.65 7.61 -4.40
N GLY A 143 -26.01 6.52 -4.00
CA GLY A 143 -26.67 5.39 -3.32
C GLY A 143 -27.05 5.68 -1.88
N VAL A 144 -26.15 6.23 -1.10
CA VAL A 144 -26.35 6.44 0.35
C VAL A 144 -26.33 7.91 0.78
N GLY A 145 -26.29 8.86 -0.16
CA GLY A 145 -26.44 10.27 0.12
C GLY A 145 -25.22 10.91 0.80
N VAL A 146 -24.01 10.43 0.53
CA VAL A 146 -22.78 11.03 1.06
C VAL A 146 -22.71 12.50 0.62
N ASP A 147 -22.32 13.39 1.54
CA ASP A 147 -22.35 14.83 1.34
C ASP A 147 -21.37 15.30 0.26
N TYR A 148 -20.13 14.82 0.36
CA TYR A 148 -19.03 15.27 -0.48
C TYR A 148 -18.35 14.11 -1.22
N GLY A 149 -17.98 14.36 -2.47
CA GLY A 149 -17.03 13.54 -3.21
C GLY A 149 -15.71 14.27 -3.33
N LEU A 150 -14.60 13.57 -3.31
CA LEU A 150 -13.30 14.17 -3.55
C LEU A 150 -12.35 13.22 -4.28
N VAL A 151 -11.47 13.80 -5.06
CA VAL A 151 -10.45 13.05 -5.79
C VAL A 151 -9.51 12.35 -4.81
N GLU A 152 -9.18 11.10 -5.07
CA GLU A 152 -8.38 10.23 -4.21
C GLU A 152 -7.03 10.87 -3.82
N THR A 153 -6.36 11.54 -4.75
CA THR A 153 -5.09 12.23 -4.49
C THR A 153 -5.22 13.32 -3.43
N VAL A 154 -6.35 14.03 -3.40
CA VAL A 154 -6.63 15.07 -2.39
C VAL A 154 -6.86 14.44 -1.02
N ALA A 155 -7.60 13.31 -0.95
CA ALA A 155 -7.82 12.58 0.28
C ALA A 155 -6.48 12.10 0.87
N HIS A 156 -5.66 11.44 0.07
CA HIS A 156 -4.36 10.94 0.48
C HIS A 156 -3.41 12.04 0.95
N TYR A 157 -3.35 13.17 0.22
CA TYR A 157 -2.54 14.32 0.62
C TYR A 157 -3.01 14.92 1.94
N LYS A 158 -4.32 15.10 2.10
CA LYS A 158 -4.90 15.65 3.34
C LYS A 158 -4.58 14.79 4.55
N ALA A 159 -4.69 13.47 4.42
CA ALA A 159 -4.29 12.54 5.47
C ALA A 159 -2.79 12.59 5.77
N ALA A 160 -1.94 12.62 4.74
CA ALA A 160 -0.48 12.69 4.92
C ALA A 160 -0.07 13.99 5.62
N SER A 161 -0.66 15.13 5.25
CA SER A 161 -0.38 16.43 5.86
C SER A 161 -0.80 16.51 7.32
N TYR A 162 -1.78 15.72 7.76
CA TYR A 162 -2.16 15.62 9.17
C TYR A 162 -1.03 15.04 10.03
N PHE A 163 -0.33 14.01 9.54
CA PHE A 163 0.79 13.37 10.24
C PHE A 163 2.13 14.06 10.01
N CYS A 164 2.29 14.71 8.87
CA CYS A 164 3.50 15.39 8.45
C CYS A 164 3.14 16.68 7.70
N PRO A 165 2.95 17.82 8.40
CA PRO A 165 2.52 19.08 7.77
C PRO A 165 3.43 19.55 6.63
N ASP A 166 4.74 19.31 6.75
CA ASP A 166 5.74 19.68 5.76
C ASP A 166 6.14 18.51 4.84
N VAL A 167 5.18 17.63 4.53
CA VAL A 167 5.43 16.49 3.65
C VAL A 167 5.91 16.94 2.26
N ASP A 168 7.03 16.36 1.80
CA ASP A 168 7.62 16.60 0.47
C ASP A 168 7.17 15.55 -0.54
N PHE A 169 7.01 14.31 -0.07
CA PHE A 169 6.72 13.16 -0.92
C PHE A 169 5.80 12.16 -0.22
N ILE A 170 4.82 11.69 -0.96
CA ILE A 170 3.90 10.66 -0.51
C ILE A 170 4.04 9.46 -1.44
N ILE A 171 4.18 8.28 -0.89
CA ILE A 171 4.09 7.04 -1.64
C ILE A 171 2.99 6.17 -1.05
N ASP A 172 2.01 5.84 -1.88
CA ASP A 172 0.94 4.90 -1.57
C ASP A 172 1.16 3.62 -2.37
N ILE A 173 1.33 2.50 -1.66
CA ILE A 173 1.38 1.18 -2.28
C ILE A 173 0.16 0.39 -1.84
N GLY A 174 -0.80 0.32 -2.75
CA GLY A 174 -2.01 -0.47 -2.60
C GLY A 174 -1.81 -1.96 -2.88
N GLY A 175 -2.92 -2.68 -2.96
CA GLY A 175 -2.90 -4.09 -3.36
C GLY A 175 -2.57 -4.30 -4.84
N GLN A 176 -2.94 -3.36 -5.71
CA GLN A 176 -2.80 -3.51 -7.16
C GLN A 176 -2.17 -2.30 -7.87
N ASP A 177 -2.02 -1.19 -7.19
CA ASP A 177 -1.53 0.07 -7.74
C ASP A 177 -0.47 0.71 -6.84
N ILE A 178 0.29 1.63 -7.43
CA ILE A 178 1.24 2.51 -6.75
C ILE A 178 0.90 3.92 -7.17
N LYS A 179 0.75 4.80 -6.20
CA LYS A 179 0.58 6.24 -6.39
C LYS A 179 1.64 7.00 -5.64
N CYS A 180 2.27 7.94 -6.31
CA CYS A 180 3.28 8.78 -5.69
C CYS A 180 2.96 10.24 -5.99
N PHE A 181 3.09 11.07 -4.97
CA PHE A 181 2.80 12.51 -5.05
C PHE A 181 4.02 13.29 -4.60
N LYS A 182 4.49 14.20 -5.44
CA LYS A 182 5.48 15.19 -5.05
C LYS A 182 4.78 16.45 -4.60
N ILE A 183 5.13 16.94 -3.42
CA ILE A 183 4.50 18.11 -2.81
C ILE A 183 5.49 19.26 -2.83
N LYS A 184 5.02 20.44 -3.23
CA LYS A 184 5.75 21.70 -3.16
C LYS A 184 4.82 22.82 -2.73
N ASN A 185 5.28 23.64 -1.81
CA ASN A 185 4.51 24.78 -1.31
C ASN A 185 3.08 24.38 -0.86
N HIS A 186 2.98 23.26 -0.14
CA HIS A 186 1.71 22.68 0.35
C HIS A 186 0.69 22.37 -0.77
N ALA A 187 1.16 22.08 -1.97
CA ALA A 187 0.33 21.67 -3.10
C ALA A 187 0.94 20.46 -3.83
N ILE A 188 0.09 19.66 -4.45
CA ILE A 188 0.54 18.53 -5.27
C ILE A 188 1.16 19.09 -6.55
N ASP A 189 2.49 18.94 -6.68
CA ASP A 189 3.30 19.39 -7.83
C ASP A 189 3.24 18.38 -8.98
N SER A 190 3.36 17.10 -8.66
CA SER A 190 3.30 16.04 -9.68
C SER A 190 2.79 14.73 -9.09
N ILE A 191 2.23 13.91 -9.97
CA ILE A 191 1.67 12.60 -9.64
C ILE A 191 2.28 11.57 -10.56
N MET A 192 2.73 10.44 -9.97
CA MET A 192 3.22 9.28 -10.69
C MET A 192 2.34 8.09 -10.33
N LEU A 193 1.78 7.43 -11.33
CA LEU A 193 0.83 6.33 -11.17
C LEU A 193 1.35 5.07 -11.85
N ASN A 194 1.14 3.93 -11.23
CA ASN A 194 1.28 2.63 -11.87
C ASN A 194 0.07 1.76 -11.52
N GLU A 195 -0.86 1.68 -12.43
CA GLU A 195 -2.07 0.87 -12.33
C GLU A 195 -1.99 -0.39 -13.22
N ALA A 196 -0.98 -0.44 -14.09
CA ALA A 196 -0.86 -1.49 -15.12
C ALA A 196 -0.03 -2.70 -14.68
N CYS A 197 0.76 -2.59 -13.62
CA CYS A 197 1.70 -3.64 -13.23
C CYS A 197 1.73 -3.84 -11.72
N SER A 198 1.30 -5.01 -11.27
CA SER A 198 1.29 -5.40 -9.85
C SER A 198 2.66 -5.73 -9.26
N SER A 199 3.75 -5.69 -10.04
CA SER A 199 5.09 -6.11 -9.58
C SER A 199 5.70 -5.26 -8.46
N GLY A 200 5.09 -4.12 -8.13
CA GLY A 200 5.45 -3.28 -7.00
C GLY A 200 4.34 -3.19 -5.95
N CYS A 201 3.28 -3.98 -6.02
CA CYS A 201 2.08 -3.87 -5.21
C CYS A 201 1.91 -5.04 -4.23
N GLY A 202 1.04 -4.88 -3.24
CA GLY A 202 0.82 -5.88 -2.20
C GLY A 202 0.33 -7.23 -2.69
N SER A 203 -0.47 -7.29 -3.75
CA SER A 203 -0.95 -8.55 -4.37
C SER A 203 0.19 -9.44 -4.87
N PHE A 204 1.33 -8.85 -5.19
CA PHE A 204 2.52 -9.58 -5.58
C PHE A 204 3.06 -10.44 -4.42
N ILE A 205 3.29 -9.85 -3.24
CA ILE A 205 3.71 -10.62 -2.04
C ILE A 205 2.65 -11.63 -1.66
N GLN A 206 1.37 -11.24 -1.69
CA GLN A 206 0.27 -12.13 -1.36
C GLN A 206 0.26 -13.39 -2.23
N THR A 207 0.49 -13.25 -3.53
CA THR A 207 0.55 -14.39 -4.46
C THR A 207 1.67 -15.36 -4.08
N PHE A 208 2.86 -14.85 -3.73
CA PHE A 208 3.97 -15.70 -3.31
C PHE A 208 3.76 -16.33 -1.94
N ALA A 209 3.23 -15.60 -0.97
CA ALA A 209 2.88 -16.11 0.34
C ALA A 209 1.92 -17.31 0.21
N GLN A 210 0.83 -17.15 -0.53
CA GLN A 210 -0.15 -18.20 -0.79
C GLN A 210 0.45 -19.40 -1.53
N ALA A 211 1.30 -19.16 -2.54
CA ALA A 211 1.97 -20.23 -3.29
C ALA A 211 2.93 -21.06 -2.41
N MET A 212 3.44 -20.48 -1.33
CA MET A 212 4.29 -21.14 -0.34
C MET A 212 3.50 -21.68 0.88
N GLY A 213 2.16 -21.48 0.91
CA GLY A 213 1.29 -22.00 1.96
C GLY A 213 1.22 -21.14 3.22
N TYR A 214 1.58 -19.85 3.15
CA TYR A 214 1.58 -18.92 4.27
C TYR A 214 0.49 -17.86 4.15
N ASP A 215 0.00 -17.40 5.29
CA ASP A 215 -0.72 -16.12 5.39
C ASP A 215 0.25 -14.96 5.13
N ILE A 216 -0.27 -13.85 4.57
CA ILE A 216 0.57 -12.71 4.18
C ILE A 216 1.27 -12.06 5.39
N ALA A 217 0.61 -11.99 6.53
CA ALA A 217 1.19 -11.39 7.73
C ALA A 217 2.26 -12.32 8.36
N GLU A 218 2.04 -13.63 8.33
CA GLU A 218 3.04 -14.61 8.73
C GLU A 218 4.24 -14.57 7.80
N PHE A 219 4.02 -14.57 6.48
CA PHE A 219 5.08 -14.48 5.48
C PHE A 219 5.94 -13.22 5.65
N ALA A 220 5.30 -12.08 5.94
CA ALA A 220 5.99 -10.83 6.22
C ALA A 220 6.91 -10.94 7.44
N ARG A 221 6.41 -11.56 8.55
CA ARG A 221 7.19 -11.73 9.77
C ARG A 221 8.41 -12.63 9.59
N LEU A 222 8.28 -13.68 8.79
CA LEU A 222 9.39 -14.58 8.48
C LEU A 222 10.58 -13.83 7.87
N GLY A 223 10.33 -12.85 7.00
CA GLY A 223 11.39 -12.08 6.32
C GLY A 223 12.15 -11.10 7.20
N LEU A 224 11.63 -10.74 8.40
CA LEU A 224 12.22 -9.66 9.21
C LEU A 224 13.66 -9.94 9.63
N PHE A 225 13.97 -11.18 10.00
CA PHE A 225 15.27 -11.61 10.50
C PHE A 225 15.97 -12.63 9.59
N ALA A 226 15.65 -12.61 8.30
CA ALA A 226 16.29 -13.45 7.31
C ALA A 226 17.81 -13.28 7.34
N GLU A 227 18.54 -14.40 7.42
CA GLU A 227 20.01 -14.38 7.55
C GLU A 227 20.69 -14.08 6.21
N ARG A 228 20.12 -14.58 5.11
CA ARG A 228 20.69 -14.49 3.76
C ARG A 228 19.61 -14.10 2.73
N PRO A 229 19.00 -12.88 2.83
CA PRO A 229 17.95 -12.45 1.91
C PRO A 229 18.35 -12.63 0.46
N VAL A 230 17.48 -13.20 -0.36
CA VAL A 230 17.76 -13.41 -1.79
C VAL A 230 17.69 -12.07 -2.53
N ASP A 231 18.71 -11.69 -3.28
CA ASP A 231 18.59 -10.53 -4.19
C ASP A 231 17.82 -10.92 -5.46
N LEU A 232 16.54 -10.60 -5.46
CA LEU A 232 15.64 -10.84 -6.59
C LEU A 232 15.66 -9.70 -7.63
N GLY A 233 16.35 -8.60 -7.32
CA GLY A 233 16.42 -7.41 -8.17
C GLY A 233 15.07 -6.72 -8.38
N SER A 234 14.98 -5.89 -9.42
CA SER A 234 13.77 -5.17 -9.83
C SER A 234 13.19 -5.78 -11.11
N ARG A 235 12.53 -6.93 -11.01
CA ARG A 235 11.99 -7.66 -12.17
C ARG A 235 10.47 -7.64 -12.19
N CYS A 236 9.91 -7.80 -13.38
CA CYS A 236 8.47 -8.00 -13.55
C CYS A 236 8.04 -9.34 -12.91
N THR A 237 6.79 -9.41 -12.44
CA THR A 237 6.21 -10.58 -11.74
C THR A 237 6.39 -11.90 -12.50
N VAL A 238 6.28 -11.88 -13.83
CA VAL A 238 6.43 -13.07 -14.66
C VAL A 238 7.83 -13.67 -14.53
N PHE A 239 8.85 -12.84 -14.59
CA PHE A 239 10.24 -13.28 -14.43
C PHE A 239 10.60 -13.60 -12.99
N MET A 240 9.93 -12.95 -12.03
CA MET A 240 10.15 -13.18 -10.61
C MET A 240 9.81 -14.61 -10.20
N ASN A 241 8.74 -15.20 -10.75
CA ASN A 241 8.40 -16.62 -10.52
C ASN A 241 9.59 -17.54 -10.79
N SER A 242 10.30 -17.31 -11.90
CA SER A 242 11.48 -18.11 -12.25
C SER A 242 12.63 -17.87 -11.28
N SER A 243 12.83 -16.61 -10.84
CA SER A 243 13.88 -16.26 -9.88
C SER A 243 13.62 -16.89 -8.51
N VAL A 244 12.38 -16.84 -8.02
CA VAL A 244 11.99 -17.45 -6.74
C VAL A 244 12.13 -18.98 -6.80
N LYS A 245 11.68 -19.63 -7.90
CA LYS A 245 11.87 -21.07 -8.07
C LYS A 245 13.33 -21.46 -8.14
N GLN A 246 14.17 -20.62 -8.73
CA GLN A 246 15.61 -20.86 -8.75
C GLN A 246 16.20 -20.74 -7.35
N ALA A 247 15.87 -19.69 -6.61
CA ALA A 247 16.30 -19.50 -5.22
C ALA A 247 15.92 -20.70 -4.33
N GLN A 248 14.69 -21.23 -4.50
CA GLN A 248 14.26 -22.45 -3.78
C GLN A 248 15.12 -23.67 -4.15
N LYS A 249 15.47 -23.84 -5.42
CA LYS A 249 16.36 -24.93 -5.87
C LYS A 249 17.78 -24.79 -5.33
N ASP A 250 18.22 -23.54 -5.17
CA ASP A 250 19.54 -23.21 -4.63
C ASP A 250 19.57 -23.28 -3.10
N GLY A 251 18.44 -23.66 -2.45
CA GLY A 251 18.33 -23.92 -1.02
C GLY A 251 18.02 -22.67 -0.19
N ALA A 252 17.54 -21.58 -0.79
CA ALA A 252 17.09 -20.42 -0.03
C ALA A 252 15.88 -20.77 0.86
N SER A 253 15.89 -20.28 2.09
CA SER A 253 14.79 -20.46 3.04
C SER A 253 13.58 -19.58 2.65
N VAL A 254 12.42 -19.85 3.25
CA VAL A 254 11.23 -19.03 3.05
C VAL A 254 11.44 -17.62 3.59
N GLU A 255 12.17 -17.51 4.69
CA GLU A 255 12.58 -16.25 5.31
C GLU A 255 13.40 -15.39 4.34
N ASP A 256 14.41 -15.99 3.73
CA ASP A 256 15.30 -15.32 2.77
C ASP A 256 14.55 -14.86 1.51
N ILE A 257 13.59 -15.66 1.05
CA ILE A 257 12.73 -15.33 -0.09
C ILE A 257 11.77 -14.19 0.27
N SER A 258 11.15 -14.23 1.46
CA SER A 258 10.24 -13.20 1.93
C SER A 258 10.92 -11.83 2.03
N ALA A 259 12.11 -11.76 2.63
CA ALA A 259 12.91 -10.55 2.69
C ALA A 259 13.32 -10.05 1.30
N GLY A 260 13.73 -10.96 0.41
CA GLY A 260 14.07 -10.64 -0.97
C GLY A 260 12.90 -10.08 -1.78
N LEU A 261 11.70 -10.63 -1.62
CA LEU A 261 10.48 -10.12 -2.26
C LEU A 261 10.10 -8.74 -1.73
N SER A 262 10.21 -8.50 -0.43
CA SER A 262 9.97 -7.20 0.18
C SER A 262 10.91 -6.13 -0.38
N SER A 263 12.19 -6.44 -0.51
CA SER A 263 13.18 -5.55 -1.15
C SER A 263 12.90 -5.33 -2.64
N SER A 264 12.49 -6.38 -3.36
CA SER A 264 12.19 -6.31 -4.79
C SER A 264 11.00 -5.42 -5.12
N ILE A 265 9.93 -5.44 -4.31
CA ILE A 265 8.79 -4.52 -4.45
C ILE A 265 9.26 -3.08 -4.40
N ILE A 266 10.07 -2.75 -3.41
CA ILE A 266 10.57 -1.40 -3.22
C ILE A 266 11.49 -0.96 -4.36
N LYS A 267 12.41 -1.83 -4.78
CA LYS A 267 13.23 -1.56 -5.97
C LYS A 267 12.38 -1.30 -7.21
N ASN A 268 11.28 -2.06 -7.41
CA ASN A 268 10.35 -1.80 -8.50
C ASN A 268 9.63 -0.46 -8.36
N ALA A 269 9.15 -0.10 -7.17
CA ALA A 269 8.50 1.18 -6.92
C ALA A 269 9.45 2.36 -7.20
N ILE A 270 10.66 2.33 -6.64
CA ILE A 270 11.62 3.44 -6.77
C ILE A 270 12.14 3.56 -8.21
N TYR A 271 12.64 2.47 -8.81
CA TYR A 271 13.37 2.55 -10.07
C TYR A 271 12.48 2.52 -11.31
N LYS A 272 11.27 1.93 -11.24
CA LYS A 272 10.40 1.80 -12.42
C LYS A 272 9.21 2.75 -12.40
N VAL A 273 8.65 3.04 -11.23
CA VAL A 273 7.48 3.91 -11.10
C VAL A 273 7.93 5.35 -10.85
N ILE A 274 8.64 5.58 -9.75
CA ILE A 274 9.12 6.91 -9.37
C ILE A 274 10.23 7.37 -10.31
N ARG A 275 11.10 6.45 -10.74
CA ARG A 275 12.28 6.69 -11.60
C ARG A 275 13.24 7.71 -10.97
N ALA A 276 13.36 7.67 -9.64
CA ALA A 276 14.28 8.51 -8.92
C ALA A 276 15.72 8.07 -9.18
N ASN A 277 16.59 9.02 -9.50
CA ASN A 277 18.02 8.78 -9.66
C ASN A 277 18.77 8.84 -8.32
N SER A 278 18.19 9.51 -7.33
CA SER A 278 18.72 9.59 -5.97
C SER A 278 17.57 9.72 -4.95
N ALA A 279 17.87 9.37 -3.70
CA ALA A 279 16.93 9.55 -2.58
C ALA A 279 16.60 11.03 -2.33
N ASP A 280 17.47 11.95 -2.71
CA ASP A 280 17.26 13.39 -2.51
C ASP A 280 16.13 13.96 -3.39
N GLU A 281 15.82 13.30 -4.52
CA GLU A 281 14.70 13.68 -5.36
C GLU A 281 13.35 13.46 -4.68
N LEU A 282 13.29 12.61 -3.64
CA LEU A 282 12.08 12.35 -2.85
C LEU A 282 11.87 13.39 -1.74
N GLY A 283 12.80 14.33 -1.54
CA GLY A 283 12.72 15.28 -0.43
C GLY A 283 13.15 14.69 0.91
N LYS A 284 12.84 15.39 2.00
CA LYS A 284 13.23 14.99 3.37
C LYS A 284 12.10 14.37 4.16
N ASN A 285 10.90 14.90 3.99
CA ASN A 285 9.70 14.55 4.73
C ASN A 285 8.84 13.60 3.87
N ILE A 286 9.02 12.31 4.06
CA ILE A 286 8.37 11.28 3.25
C ILE A 286 7.30 10.59 4.08
N VAL A 287 6.07 10.56 3.58
CA VAL A 287 4.97 9.77 4.17
C VAL A 287 4.70 8.55 3.29
N VAL A 288 4.70 7.39 3.91
CA VAL A 288 4.32 6.14 3.25
C VAL A 288 2.94 5.69 3.70
N GLN A 289 2.13 5.22 2.76
CA GLN A 289 0.76 4.81 3.01
C GLN A 289 0.34 3.67 2.07
N GLY A 290 -0.87 3.18 2.24
CA GLY A 290 -1.35 1.97 1.56
C GLY A 290 -1.13 0.71 2.39
N GLY A 291 -1.98 -0.30 2.16
CA GLY A 291 -1.98 -1.54 2.93
C GLY A 291 -0.66 -2.31 2.88
N THR A 292 0.12 -2.12 1.82
CA THR A 292 1.41 -2.81 1.64
C THR A 292 2.46 -2.33 2.66
N PHE A 293 2.41 -1.07 3.11
CA PHE A 293 3.31 -0.55 4.13
C PHE A 293 2.94 -0.95 5.57
N LEU A 294 1.83 -1.68 5.78
CA LEU A 294 1.57 -2.37 7.04
C LEU A 294 2.51 -3.59 7.24
N ASN A 295 3.17 -4.03 6.17
CA ASN A 295 4.23 -5.02 6.20
C ASN A 295 5.56 -4.35 6.60
N ASP A 296 6.03 -4.62 7.80
CA ASP A 296 7.27 -4.02 8.35
C ASP A 296 8.52 -4.40 7.55
N ALA A 297 8.54 -5.56 6.89
CA ALA A 297 9.63 -5.95 6.01
C ALA A 297 9.72 -5.04 4.77
N VAL A 298 8.57 -4.69 4.18
CA VAL A 298 8.48 -3.75 3.06
C VAL A 298 8.86 -2.33 3.51
N LEU A 299 8.35 -1.90 4.64
CA LEU A 299 8.64 -0.58 5.20
C LEU A 299 10.15 -0.44 5.48
N ARG A 300 10.75 -1.44 6.11
CA ARG A 300 12.19 -1.44 6.38
C ARG A 300 13.02 -1.48 5.11
N ALA A 301 12.61 -2.28 4.12
CA ALA A 301 13.27 -2.32 2.82
C ALA A 301 13.24 -0.94 2.12
N PHE A 302 12.13 -0.20 2.25
CA PHE A 302 12.02 1.15 1.70
C PHE A 302 12.99 2.12 2.37
N GLU A 303 13.03 2.16 3.71
CA GLU A 303 13.97 3.00 4.45
C GLU A 303 15.44 2.67 4.12
N GLN A 304 15.74 1.38 3.98
CA GLN A 304 17.10 0.96 3.61
C GLN A 304 17.48 1.38 2.19
N GLU A 305 16.54 1.31 1.24
CA GLU A 305 16.80 1.65 -0.16
C GLU A 305 17.01 3.17 -0.34
N ILE A 306 16.22 3.98 0.39
CA ILE A 306 16.38 5.45 0.33
C ILE A 306 17.38 6.01 1.33
N GLY A 307 17.87 5.19 2.29
CA GLY A 307 18.87 5.57 3.29
C GLY A 307 18.37 6.59 4.31
N ARG A 308 17.04 6.65 4.58
CA ARG A 308 16.45 7.58 5.56
C ARG A 308 15.16 7.03 6.17
N ASP A 309 14.82 7.56 7.33
CA ASP A 309 13.56 7.27 8.00
C ASP A 309 12.38 7.93 7.30
N VAL A 310 11.20 7.32 7.41
CA VAL A 310 9.95 7.83 6.86
C VAL A 310 8.83 7.84 7.89
N VAL A 311 7.78 8.60 7.63
CA VAL A 311 6.56 8.61 8.44
C VAL A 311 5.62 7.54 7.89
N ARG A 312 5.31 6.52 8.71
CA ARG A 312 4.25 5.56 8.44
C ARG A 312 3.18 5.70 9.53
N PRO A 313 2.01 6.29 9.24
CA PRO A 313 0.88 6.28 10.16
C PRO A 313 0.41 4.85 10.46
N ALA A 314 -0.05 4.58 11.68
CA ALA A 314 -0.61 3.27 12.04
C ALA A 314 -1.79 2.89 11.15
N ILE A 315 -2.53 3.89 10.68
CA ILE A 315 -3.66 3.75 9.75
C ILE A 315 -3.24 3.79 8.27
N ALA A 316 -2.01 3.43 7.93
CA ALA A 316 -1.48 3.54 6.56
C ALA A 316 -2.42 2.96 5.48
N GLY A 317 -3.16 1.89 5.78
CA GLY A 317 -4.15 1.29 4.87
C GLY A 317 -5.49 2.05 4.80
N LEU A 318 -5.73 3.05 5.65
CA LEU A 318 -6.99 3.78 5.77
C LEU A 318 -6.86 5.26 5.39
N MET A 319 -5.71 5.68 4.87
CA MET A 319 -5.40 7.09 4.64
C MET A 319 -6.38 7.79 3.70
N GLY A 320 -6.86 7.11 2.64
CA GLY A 320 -7.89 7.66 1.76
C GLY A 320 -9.20 7.96 2.51
N ALA A 321 -9.68 7.01 3.31
CA ALA A 321 -10.89 7.21 4.11
C ALA A 321 -10.68 8.26 5.21
N PHE A 322 -9.53 8.27 5.89
CA PHE A 322 -9.21 9.28 6.91
C PHE A 322 -9.13 10.69 6.31
N GLY A 323 -8.48 10.84 5.16
CA GLY A 323 -8.43 12.12 4.44
C GLY A 323 -9.80 12.59 3.97
N ALA A 324 -10.69 11.67 3.56
CA ALA A 324 -12.08 11.99 3.25
C ALA A 324 -12.84 12.49 4.48
N ALA A 325 -12.66 11.85 5.65
CA ALA A 325 -13.28 12.31 6.90
C ALA A 325 -12.78 13.70 7.32
N LEU A 326 -11.47 13.97 7.21
CA LEU A 326 -10.91 15.30 7.45
C LEU A 326 -11.48 16.35 6.48
N TYR A 327 -11.61 15.99 5.22
CA TYR A 327 -12.22 16.86 4.21
C TYR A 327 -13.68 17.16 4.54
N ALA A 328 -14.47 16.15 4.91
CA ALA A 328 -15.85 16.34 5.33
C ALA A 328 -15.97 17.32 6.52
N LYS A 329 -15.10 17.16 7.51
CA LYS A 329 -15.03 18.05 8.69
C LYS A 329 -14.76 19.51 8.29
N GLU A 330 -13.71 19.74 7.52
CA GLU A 330 -13.28 21.09 7.15
C GLU A 330 -14.30 21.79 6.24
N THR A 331 -14.83 21.05 5.24
CA THR A 331 -15.82 21.60 4.30
C THR A 331 -17.13 21.90 5.01
N ALA A 332 -17.62 21.01 5.85
CA ALA A 332 -18.82 21.26 6.65
C ALA A 332 -18.69 22.49 7.56
N ALA A 333 -17.51 22.67 8.17
CA ALA A 333 -17.23 23.86 8.99
C ALA A 333 -17.20 25.14 8.14
N ALA A 334 -16.58 25.12 6.97
CA ALA A 334 -16.52 26.28 6.06
C ALA A 334 -17.90 26.66 5.52
N GLU A 335 -18.76 25.68 5.27
CA GLU A 335 -20.14 25.88 4.79
C GLU A 335 -21.16 26.14 5.89
N ASN A 336 -20.77 26.09 7.17
CA ASN A 336 -21.65 26.12 8.34
C ASN A 336 -22.77 25.07 8.26
N LYS A 337 -22.43 23.87 7.78
CA LYS A 337 -23.39 22.78 7.58
C LYS A 337 -23.86 22.20 8.92
N LEU A 338 -25.19 22.13 9.10
CA LEU A 338 -25.78 21.68 10.37
C LEU A 338 -26.12 20.19 10.44
N GLY A 339 -26.05 19.46 9.34
CA GLY A 339 -26.36 18.03 9.27
C GLY A 339 -25.95 17.39 7.97
N THR A 340 -25.94 16.07 7.93
CA THR A 340 -25.57 15.27 6.76
C THR A 340 -26.77 14.89 5.89
N ASN A 341 -26.54 14.67 4.60
CA ASN A 341 -27.49 14.05 3.68
C ASN A 341 -27.43 12.51 3.70
N LEU A 342 -26.51 11.95 4.49
CA LEU A 342 -26.31 10.51 4.57
C LEU A 342 -27.64 9.81 4.92
N ILE A 343 -27.87 8.68 4.27
CA ILE A 343 -29.08 7.89 4.47
C ILE A 343 -29.34 7.63 5.96
N THR A 344 -30.56 7.91 6.44
CA THR A 344 -30.91 7.69 7.85
C THR A 344 -31.04 6.20 8.18
N PRO A 345 -30.96 5.79 9.48
CA PRO A 345 -31.12 4.40 9.88
C PRO A 345 -32.43 3.76 9.37
N GLU A 346 -33.54 4.52 9.42
CA GLU A 346 -34.86 4.04 8.99
C GLU A 346 -34.87 3.74 7.48
N LYS A 347 -34.37 4.67 6.65
CA LYS A 347 -34.29 4.47 5.22
C LYS A 347 -33.28 3.38 4.85
N LEU A 348 -32.20 3.23 5.62
CA LEU A 348 -31.19 2.20 5.40
C LEU A 348 -31.71 0.79 5.71
N ALA A 349 -32.68 0.64 6.63
CA ALA A 349 -33.30 -0.65 6.95
C ALA A 349 -34.00 -1.26 5.73
N ASP A 350 -34.72 -0.43 4.95
CA ASP A 350 -35.46 -0.83 3.75
C ASP A 350 -34.66 -0.61 2.45
N PHE A 351 -33.40 -0.21 2.56
CA PHE A 351 -32.57 0.12 1.40
C PHE A 351 -32.32 -1.11 0.54
N SER A 352 -32.70 -1.02 -0.72
CA SER A 352 -32.40 -2.02 -1.74
C SER A 352 -31.97 -1.34 -3.05
N PHE A 353 -31.11 -1.96 -3.78
CA PHE A 353 -30.73 -1.50 -5.11
C PHE A 353 -30.69 -2.68 -6.08
N LYS A 354 -30.94 -2.37 -7.36
CA LYS A 354 -30.81 -3.33 -8.45
C LYS A 354 -29.56 -3.00 -9.24
N SER A 355 -28.66 -3.94 -9.37
CA SER A 355 -27.56 -3.86 -10.31
C SER A 355 -27.85 -4.69 -11.55
N ARG A 356 -27.47 -4.20 -12.72
CA ARG A 356 -27.43 -5.02 -13.93
C ARG A 356 -26.05 -4.91 -14.56
N GLN A 357 -25.57 -6.03 -15.03
CA GLN A 357 -24.33 -6.07 -15.78
C GLN A 357 -24.62 -5.58 -17.21
N LEU A 358 -23.91 -4.56 -17.64
CA LEU A 358 -23.93 -4.08 -19.01
C LEU A 358 -22.63 -4.52 -19.67
N ASN A 359 -22.71 -5.17 -20.83
CA ASN A 359 -21.55 -5.35 -21.65
C ASN A 359 -21.24 -4.02 -22.33
N CYS A 360 -20.04 -3.49 -22.07
CA CYS A 360 -19.52 -2.37 -22.83
C CYS A 360 -19.41 -2.84 -24.29
N GLY A 361 -19.98 -2.09 -25.23
CA GLY A 361 -19.96 -2.41 -26.66
C GLY A 361 -18.57 -2.31 -27.31
N GLY A 362 -17.52 -2.16 -26.51
CA GLY A 362 -16.13 -2.04 -26.94
C GLY A 362 -15.79 -0.62 -27.42
N CYS A 363 -14.72 -0.08 -26.87
CA CYS A 363 -14.05 1.08 -27.44
C CYS A 363 -13.06 0.60 -28.49
#